data_b67ba8f7ae53e2fd8a9efa2db36bbef2
#
_entry.id   b67ba8f7ae53e2fd8a9efa2db36bbef2
#
_cell.length_a   1.000
_cell.length_b   1.000
_cell.length_c   1.000
_cell.angle_alpha   90.00
_cell.angle_beta   90.00
_cell.angle_gamma   90.00
#
_symmetry.space_group_name_H-M   'P 1'
#
loop_
_entity.id
_entity.type
_entity.pdbx_description
1 polymer ?
#
loop_
_entity_poly.entity_id
_entity_poly.type
_entity_poly.pdbx_seq_one_letter_code
_entity_poly.pdbx_strand_id
1 'polypeptide(L)'
;MNKIVVANLKMNMTFLETNEYIKELDQNILDKNVIICPSSLYLPLYLNKNYSVGCQNCYSEDKGAFTGEISPKQINSLGVEYVILGHSERRTILHETNEEINKKIKKAVTNNLNVILCVGETKEEKDKIMTDKILERQIINCLTGIGTSDAKNIIIAYEPIWSIGTGLTPTKKEIQITIMNIKEILKKLYKELDFNVLYGGSVNEENITSINQIKEISGVLVGGASMDAKKLKKIKEVVLS
;
A
#
# COMPACT_ATOMS: atom_id res chain seq x y z
N MET A 1 -16.85 6.10 4.29
CA MET A 1 -15.41 6.14 4.62
C MET A 1 -14.72 7.13 3.70
N ASN A 2 -13.75 7.88 4.21
CA ASN A 2 -12.94 8.74 3.35
C ASN A 2 -12.03 7.87 2.49
N LYS A 3 -11.95 8.16 1.19
CA LYS A 3 -11.03 7.47 0.28
C LYS A 3 -9.58 7.87 0.57
N ILE A 4 -8.63 7.01 0.19
CA ILE A 4 -7.20 7.13 0.49
C ILE A 4 -6.40 7.07 -0.81
N VAL A 5 -5.37 7.91 -0.92
CA VAL A 5 -4.37 7.84 -2.01
C VAL A 5 -3.01 7.55 -1.40
N VAL A 6 -2.43 6.41 -1.72
CA VAL A 6 -1.08 6.03 -1.29
C VAL A 6 -0.12 6.21 -2.48
N ALA A 7 0.92 7.01 -2.28
CA ALA A 7 1.97 7.28 -3.26
C ALA A 7 3.23 6.50 -2.90
N ASN A 8 3.47 5.38 -3.56
CA ASN A 8 4.68 4.59 -3.38
C ASN A 8 5.77 5.08 -4.35
N LEU A 9 6.71 5.85 -3.84
CA LEU A 9 7.81 6.43 -4.63
C LEU A 9 8.89 5.40 -4.97
N LYS A 10 8.80 4.18 -4.41
CA LYS A 10 9.74 3.08 -4.62
C LYS A 10 11.20 3.51 -4.35
N MET A 11 12.17 2.92 -5.05
CA MET A 11 13.58 3.27 -4.96
C MET A 11 13.94 4.29 -6.05
N ASN A 12 13.36 5.48 -5.93
CA ASN A 12 13.60 6.57 -6.88
C ASN A 12 14.02 7.84 -6.13
N MET A 13 14.51 8.81 -6.91
CA MET A 13 14.98 10.14 -6.50
C MET A 13 16.26 10.13 -5.69
N THR A 14 17.16 10.97 -6.08
CA THR A 14 18.34 11.42 -5.32
C THR A 14 17.93 12.44 -4.26
N PHE A 15 18.86 12.84 -3.40
CA PHE A 15 18.61 13.88 -2.40
C PHE A 15 18.12 15.21 -2.99
N LEU A 16 18.72 15.66 -4.10
CA LEU A 16 18.34 16.91 -4.76
C LEU A 16 16.94 16.81 -5.38
N GLU A 17 16.67 15.75 -6.13
CA GLU A 17 15.35 15.47 -6.72
C GLU A 17 14.26 15.33 -5.65
N THR A 18 14.59 14.70 -4.53
CA THR A 18 13.67 14.59 -3.37
C THR A 18 13.27 15.97 -2.83
N ASN A 19 14.24 16.89 -2.67
CA ASN A 19 13.94 18.24 -2.18
C ASN A 19 13.11 19.05 -3.18
N GLU A 20 13.34 18.88 -4.48
CA GLU A 20 12.52 19.53 -5.52
C GLU A 20 11.10 18.97 -5.52
N TYR A 21 10.97 17.66 -5.47
CA TYR A 21 9.68 16.97 -5.40
C TYR A 21 8.86 17.38 -4.16
N ILE A 22 9.49 17.50 -2.98
CA ILE A 22 8.81 17.96 -1.75
C ILE A 22 8.27 19.40 -1.93
N LYS A 23 9.02 20.29 -2.55
CA LYS A 23 8.53 21.66 -2.82
C LYS A 23 7.27 21.66 -3.68
N GLU A 24 7.22 20.79 -4.69
CA GLU A 24 6.03 20.63 -5.53
C GLU A 24 4.87 19.97 -4.77
N LEU A 25 5.14 18.97 -3.95
CA LEU A 25 4.12 18.33 -3.09
C LEU A 25 3.50 19.33 -2.14
N ASP A 26 4.30 20.11 -1.43
CA ASP A 26 3.83 21.08 -0.44
C ASP A 26 2.89 22.13 -1.04
N GLN A 27 3.01 22.42 -2.33
CA GLN A 27 2.10 23.31 -3.05
C GLN A 27 0.82 22.64 -3.54
N ASN A 28 0.84 21.34 -3.76
CA ASN A 28 -0.19 20.61 -4.48
C ASN A 28 -0.99 19.61 -3.63
N ILE A 29 -0.39 19.12 -2.53
CA ILE A 29 -0.97 18.07 -1.70
C ILE A 29 -1.16 18.57 -0.26
N LEU A 30 -2.40 18.95 0.07
CA LEU A 30 -2.79 19.49 1.38
C LEU A 30 -3.90 18.62 1.98
N ASP A 31 -3.65 17.31 2.09
CA ASP A 31 -4.70 16.37 2.53
C ASP A 31 -4.06 15.14 3.22
N LYS A 32 -4.46 14.89 4.46
CA LYS A 32 -3.97 13.76 5.26
C LYS A 32 -4.43 12.39 4.76
N ASN A 33 -5.43 12.33 3.87
CA ASN A 33 -5.80 11.09 3.19
C ASN A 33 -4.85 10.75 2.02
N VAL A 34 -3.86 11.60 1.73
CA VAL A 34 -2.74 11.29 0.84
C VAL A 34 -1.55 10.85 1.70
N ILE A 35 -1.09 9.63 1.46
CA ILE A 35 0.02 9.01 2.19
C ILE A 35 1.21 8.92 1.24
N ILE A 36 2.29 9.65 1.54
CA ILE A 36 3.52 9.62 0.74
C ILE A 36 4.48 8.61 1.34
N CYS A 37 4.92 7.63 0.53
CA CYS A 37 5.85 6.59 0.95
C CYS A 37 7.18 6.73 0.18
N PRO A 38 8.11 7.58 0.65
CA PRO A 38 9.43 7.76 0.03
C PRO A 38 10.39 6.61 0.38
N SER A 39 11.58 6.62 -0.25
CA SER A 39 12.70 5.81 0.23
C SER A 39 12.96 6.10 1.71
N SER A 40 13.26 5.07 2.48
CA SER A 40 13.51 5.18 3.93
C SER A 40 14.64 6.15 4.27
N LEU A 41 15.62 6.30 3.38
CA LEU A 41 16.72 7.25 3.50
C LEU A 41 16.24 8.71 3.63
N TYR A 42 15.09 9.04 3.03
CA TYR A 42 14.57 10.41 2.96
C TYR A 42 13.32 10.64 3.83
N LEU A 43 12.86 9.65 4.59
CA LEU A 43 11.69 9.78 5.47
C LEU A 43 11.69 11.08 6.31
N PRO A 44 12.81 11.48 6.96
CA PRO A 44 12.83 12.69 7.79
C PRO A 44 12.48 13.98 7.03
N LEU A 45 12.72 14.04 5.71
CA LEU A 45 12.43 15.22 4.89
C LEU A 45 10.94 15.44 4.63
N TYR A 46 10.13 14.37 4.74
CA TYR A 46 8.69 14.39 4.49
C TYR A 46 7.83 14.63 5.75
N LEU A 47 8.46 14.77 6.92
CA LEU A 47 7.74 14.93 8.19
C LEU A 47 7.16 16.36 8.35
N ASN A 48 6.15 16.47 9.22
CA ASN A 48 5.49 17.74 9.56
C ASN A 48 4.88 18.47 8.36
N LYS A 49 4.31 17.72 7.41
CA LYS A 49 3.64 18.22 6.22
C LYS A 49 2.12 18.10 6.31
N ASN A 50 1.41 18.61 5.33
CA ASN A 50 -0.06 18.53 5.26
C ASN A 50 -0.58 17.24 4.62
N TYR A 51 0.27 16.25 4.41
CA TYR A 51 -0.05 14.88 4.00
C TYR A 51 0.47 13.90 5.06
N SER A 52 0.01 12.66 5.02
CA SER A 52 0.52 11.57 5.87
C SER A 52 1.77 10.94 5.26
N VAL A 53 2.60 10.33 6.10
CA VAL A 53 3.85 9.70 5.66
C VAL A 53 3.82 8.21 5.98
N GLY A 54 4.29 7.40 5.04
CA GLY A 54 4.45 5.97 5.18
C GLY A 54 5.87 5.49 4.85
N CYS A 55 6.28 4.38 5.44
CA CYS A 55 7.51 3.69 5.08
C CYS A 55 7.22 2.59 4.06
N GLN A 56 8.16 2.30 3.15
CA GLN A 56 7.98 1.28 2.11
C GLN A 56 8.15 -0.16 2.60
N ASN A 57 8.73 -0.36 3.78
CA ASN A 57 8.92 -1.64 4.44
C ASN A 57 9.41 -1.42 5.88
N CYS A 58 9.34 -2.46 6.72
CA CYS A 58 10.03 -2.53 8.00
C CYS A 58 10.54 -3.95 8.26
N TYR A 59 11.40 -4.09 9.25
CA TYR A 59 11.81 -5.40 9.76
C TYR A 59 10.83 -5.96 10.78
N SER A 60 11.01 -7.21 11.18
CA SER A 60 10.14 -7.93 12.12
C SER A 60 10.58 -7.84 13.58
N GLU A 61 11.62 -7.07 13.88
CA GLU A 61 12.15 -6.90 15.24
C GLU A 61 12.32 -5.42 15.59
N ASP A 62 12.22 -5.08 16.88
CA ASP A 62 12.35 -3.69 17.35
C ASP A 62 13.79 -3.21 17.43
N LYS A 63 14.72 -4.14 17.63
CA LYS A 63 16.17 -3.87 17.75
C LYS A 63 16.96 -5.17 17.66
N GLY A 64 18.22 -5.10 17.29
CA GLY A 64 19.11 -6.26 17.29
C GLY A 64 20.23 -6.16 16.28
N ALA A 65 20.95 -7.28 16.08
CA ALA A 65 22.05 -7.41 15.13
C ALA A 65 21.50 -7.72 13.73
N PHE A 66 20.82 -6.75 13.13
CA PHE A 66 20.16 -6.82 11.82
C PHE A 66 20.66 -5.67 10.95
N THR A 67 21.93 -5.69 10.62
CA THR A 67 22.61 -4.61 9.87
C THR A 67 21.89 -4.28 8.57
N GLY A 68 21.47 -3.01 8.42
CA GLY A 68 20.77 -2.52 7.23
C GLY A 68 19.24 -2.51 7.35
N GLU A 69 18.65 -3.21 8.32
CA GLU A 69 17.20 -3.24 8.54
C GLU A 69 16.72 -2.02 9.35
N ILE A 70 15.46 -1.66 9.13
CA ILE A 70 14.78 -0.54 9.82
C ILE A 70 13.62 -1.11 10.63
N SER A 71 13.64 -0.89 11.95
CA SER A 71 12.62 -1.42 12.83
C SER A 71 11.33 -0.59 12.81
N PRO A 72 10.14 -1.20 13.05
CA PRO A 72 8.88 -0.45 13.20
C PRO A 72 8.96 0.59 14.32
N LYS A 73 9.70 0.28 15.39
CA LYS A 73 9.92 1.21 16.51
C LYS A 73 10.70 2.46 16.07
N GLN A 74 11.72 2.31 15.23
CA GLN A 74 12.46 3.45 14.66
C GLN A 74 11.54 4.29 13.77
N ILE A 75 10.73 3.65 12.90
CA ILE A 75 9.77 4.32 12.02
C ILE A 75 8.76 5.13 12.84
N ASN A 76 8.12 4.51 13.84
CA ASN A 76 7.15 5.19 14.69
C ASN A 76 7.78 6.36 15.47
N SER A 77 9.01 6.22 15.95
CA SER A 77 9.73 7.27 16.68
C SER A 77 9.97 8.55 15.86
N LEU A 78 9.93 8.46 14.54
CA LEU A 78 9.98 9.61 13.63
C LEU A 78 8.62 10.30 13.46
N GLY A 79 7.52 9.72 13.95
CA GLY A 79 6.16 10.18 13.70
C GLY A 79 5.57 9.71 12.37
N VAL A 80 6.16 8.70 11.74
CA VAL A 80 5.60 8.04 10.55
C VAL A 80 4.42 7.16 10.96
N GLU A 81 3.31 7.26 10.24
CA GLU A 81 2.02 6.65 10.63
C GLU A 81 1.73 5.33 9.89
N TYR A 82 2.33 5.12 8.72
CA TYR A 82 2.00 4.01 7.82
C TYR A 82 3.23 3.21 7.42
N VAL A 83 2.99 1.93 7.04
CA VAL A 83 4.02 1.08 6.42
C VAL A 83 3.40 0.19 5.36
N ILE A 84 4.03 0.12 4.18
CA ILE A 84 3.68 -0.84 3.13
C ILE A 84 4.38 -2.17 3.44
N LEU A 85 3.65 -3.27 3.44
CA LEU A 85 4.19 -4.61 3.66
C LEU A 85 3.71 -5.58 2.58
N GLY A 86 4.58 -6.49 2.17
CA GLY A 86 4.26 -7.51 1.18
C GLY A 86 4.04 -6.98 -0.24
N HIS A 87 4.59 -5.79 -0.57
CA HIS A 87 4.54 -5.26 -1.94
C HIS A 87 5.05 -6.29 -2.96
N SER A 88 4.44 -6.31 -4.13
CA SER A 88 4.73 -7.29 -5.19
C SER A 88 6.21 -7.44 -5.52
N GLU A 89 6.97 -6.34 -5.59
CA GLU A 89 8.43 -6.37 -5.84
C GLU A 89 9.18 -7.12 -4.73
N ARG A 90 8.75 -6.98 -3.46
CA ARG A 90 9.37 -7.70 -2.35
C ARG A 90 9.07 -9.20 -2.38
N ARG A 91 7.86 -9.57 -2.81
CA ARG A 91 7.46 -10.98 -2.98
C ARG A 91 8.19 -11.64 -4.16
N THR A 92 8.29 -10.95 -5.30
CA THR A 92 8.81 -11.53 -6.54
C THR A 92 10.32 -11.43 -6.69
N ILE A 93 10.93 -10.30 -6.28
CA ILE A 93 12.36 -10.03 -6.46
C ILE A 93 13.17 -10.42 -5.22
N LEU A 94 12.62 -10.08 -4.03
CA LEU A 94 13.29 -10.31 -2.75
C LEU A 94 12.79 -11.57 -2.03
N HIS A 95 11.90 -12.34 -2.67
CA HIS A 95 11.36 -13.62 -2.21
C HIS A 95 10.75 -13.59 -0.81
N GLU A 96 10.16 -12.45 -0.42
CA GLU A 96 9.53 -12.27 0.89
C GLU A 96 8.29 -13.16 1.02
N THR A 97 8.28 -14.01 2.04
CA THR A 97 7.21 -15.00 2.28
C THR A 97 6.02 -14.40 3.07
N ASN A 98 4.87 -15.05 3.02
CA ASN A 98 3.71 -14.64 3.83
C ASN A 98 4.00 -14.70 5.33
N GLU A 99 4.81 -15.64 5.78
CA GLU A 99 5.23 -15.84 7.17
C GLU A 99 6.11 -14.69 7.65
N GLU A 100 7.04 -14.22 6.82
CA GLU A 100 7.87 -13.06 7.10
C GLU A 100 7.02 -11.78 7.14
N ILE A 101 6.10 -11.62 6.19
CA ILE A 101 5.17 -10.49 6.16
C ILE A 101 4.27 -10.51 7.41
N ASN A 102 3.77 -11.66 7.83
CA ASN A 102 2.98 -11.80 9.06
C ASN A 102 3.75 -11.33 10.29
N LYS A 103 5.02 -11.73 10.44
CA LYS A 103 5.88 -11.26 11.56
C LYS A 103 6.04 -9.74 11.53
N LYS A 104 6.26 -9.15 10.34
CA LYS A 104 6.36 -7.70 10.16
C LYS A 104 5.06 -6.98 10.53
N ILE A 105 3.89 -7.50 10.08
CA ILE A 105 2.58 -6.92 10.42
C ILE A 105 2.39 -6.90 11.94
N LYS A 106 2.59 -8.04 12.62
CA LYS A 106 2.48 -8.12 14.08
C LYS A 106 3.33 -7.09 14.78
N LYS A 107 4.56 -6.92 14.32
CA LYS A 107 5.49 -5.97 14.92
C LYS A 107 5.12 -4.52 14.57
N ALA A 108 4.65 -4.25 13.37
CA ALA A 108 4.19 -2.92 12.95
C ALA A 108 2.98 -2.44 13.78
N VAL A 109 1.95 -3.26 13.91
CA VAL A 109 0.73 -2.89 14.66
C VAL A 109 1.01 -2.71 16.17
N THR A 110 1.90 -3.53 16.76
CA THR A 110 2.32 -3.33 18.17
C THR A 110 3.14 -2.05 18.38
N ASN A 111 3.70 -1.47 17.31
CA ASN A 111 4.36 -0.16 17.32
C ASN A 111 3.45 0.96 16.78
N ASN A 112 2.13 0.79 16.81
CA ASN A 112 1.12 1.78 16.41
C ASN A 112 1.25 2.26 14.95
N LEU A 113 1.78 1.43 14.04
CA LEU A 113 1.78 1.71 12.61
C LEU A 113 0.52 1.16 11.96
N ASN A 114 -0.07 1.95 11.07
CA ASN A 114 -1.08 1.45 10.15
C ASN A 114 -0.39 0.69 9.01
N VAL A 115 -0.85 -0.52 8.72
CA VAL A 115 -0.25 -1.38 7.71
C VAL A 115 -1.03 -1.31 6.41
N ILE A 116 -0.33 -1.10 5.29
CA ILE A 116 -0.86 -1.27 3.95
C ILE A 116 -0.33 -2.61 3.44
N LEU A 117 -1.14 -3.67 3.58
CA LEU A 117 -0.80 -5.03 3.15
C LEU A 117 -1.10 -5.20 1.67
N CYS A 118 -0.06 -5.42 0.88
CA CYS A 118 -0.18 -5.72 -0.55
C CYS A 118 -0.40 -7.22 -0.78
N VAL A 119 -1.42 -7.53 -1.59
CA VAL A 119 -1.77 -8.88 -2.03
C VAL A 119 -2.10 -8.88 -3.52
N GLY A 120 -1.77 -9.95 -4.21
CA GLY A 120 -2.06 -10.05 -5.64
C GLY A 120 -1.45 -11.28 -6.28
N GLU A 121 -1.99 -11.64 -7.43
CA GLU A 121 -1.58 -12.78 -8.24
C GLU A 121 -0.63 -12.38 -9.38
N THR A 122 0.22 -13.32 -9.77
CA THR A 122 1.05 -13.24 -10.98
C THR A 122 0.24 -13.50 -12.25
N LYS A 123 0.82 -13.20 -13.41
CA LYS A 123 0.19 -13.51 -14.71
C LYS A 123 -0.08 -15.01 -14.88
N GLU A 124 0.87 -15.85 -14.48
CA GLU A 124 0.73 -17.30 -14.55
C GLU A 124 -0.42 -17.81 -13.66
N GLU A 125 -0.54 -17.28 -12.44
CA GLU A 125 -1.61 -17.64 -11.51
C GLU A 125 -2.99 -17.19 -12.04
N LYS A 126 -3.07 -16.01 -12.65
CA LYS A 126 -4.29 -15.51 -13.31
C LYS A 126 -4.70 -16.42 -14.47
N ASP A 127 -3.77 -16.76 -15.36
CA ASP A 127 -4.05 -17.59 -16.52
C ASP A 127 -4.53 -19.00 -16.15
N LYS A 128 -4.10 -19.50 -14.97
CA LYS A 128 -4.56 -20.74 -14.36
C LYS A 128 -5.86 -20.60 -13.55
N ILE A 129 -6.50 -19.42 -13.56
CA ILE A 129 -7.75 -19.12 -12.82
C ILE A 129 -7.58 -19.35 -11.31
N MET A 130 -6.42 -18.98 -10.77
CA MET A 130 -6.08 -19.20 -9.35
C MET A 130 -6.17 -17.91 -8.50
N THR A 131 -6.58 -16.77 -9.05
CA THR A 131 -6.61 -15.47 -8.37
C THR A 131 -7.23 -15.58 -6.97
N ASP A 132 -8.44 -16.08 -6.83
CA ASP A 132 -9.14 -16.15 -5.55
C ASP A 132 -8.40 -17.01 -4.52
N LYS A 133 -7.89 -18.18 -4.93
CA LYS A 133 -7.11 -19.07 -4.07
C LYS A 133 -5.80 -18.44 -3.61
N ILE A 134 -5.14 -17.69 -4.47
CA ILE A 134 -3.88 -17.00 -4.15
C ILE A 134 -4.15 -15.88 -3.14
N LEU A 135 -5.17 -15.06 -3.39
CA LEU A 135 -5.55 -13.96 -2.50
C LEU A 135 -5.98 -14.47 -1.13
N GLU A 136 -6.82 -15.52 -1.09
CA GLU A 136 -7.23 -16.16 0.17
C GLU A 136 -6.01 -16.65 0.97
N ARG A 137 -5.09 -17.37 0.33
CA ARG A 137 -3.87 -17.87 0.97
C ARG A 137 -2.99 -16.72 1.48
N GLN A 138 -2.77 -15.67 0.69
CA GLN A 138 -1.97 -14.53 1.10
C GLN A 138 -2.59 -13.80 2.29
N ILE A 139 -3.89 -13.52 2.25
CA ILE A 139 -4.59 -12.80 3.32
C ILE A 139 -4.59 -13.64 4.60
N ILE A 140 -5.00 -14.90 4.55
CA ILE A 140 -5.07 -15.77 5.73
C ILE A 140 -3.69 -15.91 6.38
N ASN A 141 -2.64 -16.20 5.59
CA ASN A 141 -1.31 -16.43 6.15
C ASN A 141 -0.71 -15.13 6.70
N CYS A 142 -0.86 -14.01 5.99
CA CYS A 142 -0.35 -12.72 6.47
C CYS A 142 -1.08 -12.21 7.71
N LEU A 143 -2.36 -12.56 7.92
CA LEU A 143 -3.16 -12.09 9.06
C LEU A 143 -3.30 -13.12 10.19
N THR A 144 -2.66 -14.29 10.08
CA THR A 144 -2.70 -15.33 11.11
C THR A 144 -2.25 -14.82 12.48
N GLY A 145 -3.11 -14.98 13.49
CA GLY A 145 -2.84 -14.59 14.87
C GLY A 145 -2.84 -13.08 15.14
N ILE A 146 -3.41 -12.28 14.24
CA ILE A 146 -3.66 -10.84 14.46
C ILE A 146 -5.07 -10.70 15.04
N GLY A 147 -5.18 -10.06 16.19
CA GLY A 147 -6.47 -9.82 16.86
C GLY A 147 -7.28 -8.70 16.19
N THR A 148 -8.59 -8.67 16.44
CA THR A 148 -9.51 -7.67 15.86
C THR A 148 -9.10 -6.23 16.22
N SER A 149 -8.57 -6.00 17.42
CA SER A 149 -8.06 -4.69 17.86
C SER A 149 -6.93 -4.16 16.99
N ASP A 150 -6.07 -5.04 16.49
CA ASP A 150 -4.91 -4.69 15.68
C ASP A 150 -5.30 -4.66 14.18
N ALA A 151 -6.19 -5.56 13.77
CA ALA A 151 -6.65 -5.67 12.39
C ALA A 151 -7.34 -4.40 11.87
N LYS A 152 -7.94 -3.58 12.74
CA LYS A 152 -8.52 -2.27 12.38
C LYS A 152 -7.49 -1.28 11.81
N ASN A 153 -6.21 -1.48 12.09
CA ASN A 153 -5.11 -0.66 11.58
C ASN A 153 -4.53 -1.20 10.26
N ILE A 154 -5.21 -2.16 9.62
CA ILE A 154 -4.75 -2.78 8.37
C ILE A 154 -5.62 -2.34 7.20
N ILE A 155 -4.97 -1.86 6.16
CA ILE A 155 -5.53 -1.54 4.85
C ILE A 155 -5.02 -2.61 3.89
N ILE A 156 -5.87 -3.13 3.01
CA ILE A 156 -5.44 -4.08 1.97
C ILE A 156 -5.23 -3.33 0.66
N ALA A 157 -4.14 -3.59 -0.05
CA ALA A 157 -3.92 -3.10 -1.40
C ALA A 157 -3.89 -4.30 -2.37
N TYR A 158 -4.86 -4.36 -3.27
CA TYR A 158 -4.89 -5.37 -4.32
C TYR A 158 -3.98 -4.96 -5.48
N GLU A 159 -2.93 -5.71 -5.68
CA GLU A 159 -1.93 -5.49 -6.73
C GLU A 159 -1.96 -6.65 -7.74
N PRO A 160 -2.74 -6.59 -8.84
CA PRO A 160 -2.59 -7.55 -9.94
C PRO A 160 -1.17 -7.41 -10.53
N ILE A 161 -0.23 -8.29 -10.14
CA ILE A 161 1.22 -8.14 -10.42
C ILE A 161 1.47 -8.01 -11.92
N TRP A 162 0.71 -8.72 -12.73
CA TRP A 162 0.77 -8.68 -14.19
C TRP A 162 0.36 -7.33 -14.81
N SER A 163 -0.29 -6.47 -14.05
CA SER A 163 -0.73 -5.12 -14.46
C SER A 163 0.31 -4.04 -14.12
N ILE A 164 1.19 -4.28 -13.15
CA ILE A 164 2.09 -3.26 -12.63
C ILE A 164 3.19 -2.94 -13.65
N GLY A 165 3.25 -1.69 -14.12
CA GLY A 165 4.28 -1.22 -15.05
C GLY A 165 4.20 -1.77 -16.47
N THR A 166 3.18 -2.56 -16.79
CA THR A 166 3.01 -3.18 -18.13
C THR A 166 2.10 -2.39 -19.07
N GLY A 167 1.35 -1.43 -18.53
CA GLY A 167 0.27 -0.74 -19.25
C GLY A 167 -1.02 -1.57 -19.40
N LEU A 168 -0.99 -2.86 -19.04
CA LEU A 168 -2.19 -3.70 -18.99
C LEU A 168 -3.00 -3.35 -17.74
N THR A 169 -4.30 -3.26 -17.87
CA THR A 169 -5.20 -2.98 -16.74
C THR A 169 -6.35 -3.99 -16.76
N PRO A 170 -6.69 -4.59 -15.61
CA PRO A 170 -7.93 -5.36 -15.52
C PRO A 170 -9.12 -4.49 -15.88
N THR A 171 -10.17 -5.10 -16.41
CA THR A 171 -11.45 -4.41 -16.61
C THR A 171 -12.04 -3.96 -15.27
N LYS A 172 -12.88 -2.92 -15.28
CA LYS A 172 -13.60 -2.48 -14.07
C LYS A 172 -14.32 -3.63 -13.36
N LYS A 173 -14.95 -4.51 -14.14
CA LYS A 173 -15.67 -5.67 -13.61
C LYS A 173 -14.74 -6.66 -12.91
N GLU A 174 -13.57 -6.92 -13.48
CA GLU A 174 -12.56 -7.79 -12.86
C GLU A 174 -12.08 -7.18 -11.54
N ILE A 175 -11.73 -5.89 -11.53
CA ILE A 175 -11.32 -5.18 -10.29
C ILE A 175 -12.42 -5.28 -9.24
N GLN A 176 -13.66 -4.96 -9.59
CA GLN A 176 -14.80 -5.00 -8.68
C GLN A 176 -15.00 -6.38 -8.07
N ILE A 177 -15.04 -7.42 -8.90
CA ILE A 177 -15.22 -8.82 -8.43
C ILE A 177 -14.09 -9.21 -7.47
N THR A 178 -12.84 -8.94 -7.84
CA THR A 178 -11.69 -9.30 -6.99
C THR A 178 -11.71 -8.57 -5.65
N ILE A 179 -12.05 -7.27 -5.64
CA ILE A 179 -12.15 -6.51 -4.38
C ILE A 179 -13.30 -7.02 -3.50
N MET A 180 -14.43 -7.39 -4.10
CA MET A 180 -15.54 -8.01 -3.35
C MET A 180 -15.10 -9.34 -2.74
N ASN A 181 -14.39 -10.20 -3.46
CA ASN A 181 -13.86 -11.45 -2.94
C ASN A 181 -12.87 -11.23 -1.79
N ILE A 182 -11.98 -10.24 -1.91
CA ILE A 182 -11.08 -9.84 -0.81
C ILE A 182 -11.89 -9.44 0.43
N LYS A 183 -12.91 -8.60 0.27
CA LYS A 183 -13.78 -8.17 1.38
C LYS A 183 -14.53 -9.35 2.01
N GLU A 184 -14.98 -10.32 1.23
CA GLU A 184 -15.60 -11.54 1.74
C GLU A 184 -14.65 -12.40 2.57
N ILE A 185 -13.40 -12.58 2.11
CA ILE A 185 -12.36 -13.28 2.85
C ILE A 185 -12.11 -12.58 4.19
N LEU A 186 -11.95 -11.27 4.18
CA LEU A 186 -11.72 -10.48 5.39
C LEU A 186 -12.91 -10.53 6.36
N LYS A 187 -14.13 -10.50 5.86
CA LYS A 187 -15.35 -10.63 6.67
C LYS A 187 -15.50 -12.00 7.33
N LYS A 188 -15.02 -13.07 6.70
CA LYS A 188 -14.95 -14.40 7.33
C LYS A 188 -13.95 -14.44 8.49
N LEU A 189 -12.82 -13.71 8.37
CA LEU A 189 -11.80 -13.64 9.42
C LEU A 189 -12.16 -12.68 10.55
N TYR A 190 -12.78 -11.53 10.20
CA TYR A 190 -13.06 -10.43 11.13
C TYR A 190 -14.49 -9.92 10.91
N LYS A 191 -15.47 -10.63 11.51
CA LYS A 191 -16.91 -10.42 11.26
C LYS A 191 -17.41 -8.98 11.44
N GLU A 192 -16.81 -8.23 12.37
CA GLU A 192 -17.24 -6.89 12.78
C GLU A 192 -16.45 -5.75 12.13
N LEU A 193 -15.42 -6.06 11.33
CA LEU A 193 -14.59 -5.04 10.69
C LEU A 193 -14.97 -4.87 9.21
N ASP A 194 -15.01 -3.60 8.79
CA ASP A 194 -15.06 -3.24 7.37
C ASP A 194 -13.70 -2.68 6.97
N PHE A 195 -12.98 -3.43 6.17
CA PHE A 195 -11.63 -3.09 5.75
C PHE A 195 -11.61 -2.14 4.56
N ASN A 196 -10.71 -1.15 4.60
CA ASN A 196 -10.34 -0.40 3.42
C ASN A 196 -9.58 -1.30 2.45
N VAL A 197 -10.06 -1.38 1.20
CA VAL A 197 -9.38 -2.10 0.13
C VAL A 197 -9.04 -1.13 -0.99
N LEU A 198 -7.74 -0.96 -1.27
CA LEU A 198 -7.21 -0.10 -2.32
C LEU A 198 -6.97 -0.92 -3.59
N TYR A 199 -7.05 -0.26 -4.73
CA TYR A 199 -6.55 -0.80 -5.98
C TYR A 199 -5.12 -0.31 -6.23
N GLY A 200 -4.17 -1.24 -6.45
CA GLY A 200 -2.74 -0.99 -6.60
C GLY A 200 -2.14 -1.48 -7.93
N GLY A 201 -2.96 -1.70 -8.95
CA GLY A 201 -2.45 -1.98 -10.30
C GLY A 201 -1.94 -0.73 -11.01
N SER A 202 -1.92 -0.74 -12.35
CA SER A 202 -1.57 0.45 -13.14
C SER A 202 -2.59 1.56 -12.95
N VAL A 203 -2.22 2.61 -12.20
CA VAL A 203 -3.05 3.80 -11.92
C VAL A 203 -2.33 5.03 -12.47
N ASN A 204 -3.06 5.83 -13.27
CA ASN A 204 -2.57 7.09 -13.82
C ASN A 204 -3.73 8.10 -13.99
N GLU A 205 -3.42 9.31 -14.43
CA GLU A 205 -4.39 10.39 -14.62
C GLU A 205 -5.45 10.12 -15.70
N GLU A 206 -5.21 9.17 -16.61
CA GLU A 206 -6.14 8.84 -17.70
C GLU A 206 -7.20 7.83 -17.24
N ASN A 207 -6.81 6.85 -16.40
CA ASN A 207 -7.70 5.77 -15.99
C ASN A 207 -8.35 5.97 -14.61
N ILE A 208 -7.85 6.91 -13.81
CA ILE A 208 -8.32 7.10 -12.42
C ILE A 208 -9.82 7.38 -12.32
N THR A 209 -10.39 8.17 -13.22
CA THR A 209 -11.83 8.45 -13.22
C THR A 209 -12.65 7.17 -13.38
N SER A 210 -12.21 6.27 -14.26
CA SER A 210 -12.84 4.98 -14.46
C SER A 210 -12.72 4.07 -13.25
N ILE A 211 -11.53 4.00 -12.64
CA ILE A 211 -11.26 3.21 -11.44
C ILE A 211 -12.07 3.75 -10.25
N ASN A 212 -12.12 5.06 -10.07
CA ASN A 212 -12.82 5.70 -8.94
C ASN A 212 -14.34 5.49 -8.94
N GLN A 213 -14.94 5.09 -10.08
CA GLN A 213 -16.35 4.73 -10.18
C GLN A 213 -16.69 3.35 -9.59
N ILE A 214 -15.68 2.54 -9.25
CA ILE A 214 -15.88 1.25 -8.57
C ILE A 214 -16.17 1.54 -7.10
N LYS A 215 -17.40 1.26 -6.66
CA LYS A 215 -17.88 1.61 -5.31
C LYS A 215 -17.14 0.87 -4.19
N GLU A 216 -16.66 -0.32 -4.48
CA GLU A 216 -16.04 -1.22 -3.51
C GLU A 216 -14.62 -0.81 -3.14
N ILE A 217 -13.94 0.05 -3.93
CA ILE A 217 -12.59 0.53 -3.59
C ILE A 217 -12.65 1.68 -2.58
N SER A 218 -11.75 1.62 -1.62
CA SER A 218 -11.54 2.68 -0.63
C SER A 218 -10.42 3.65 -1.01
N GLY A 219 -9.90 3.55 -2.23
CA GLY A 219 -8.84 4.39 -2.77
C GLY A 219 -7.85 3.63 -3.64
N VAL A 220 -6.65 4.18 -3.80
CA VAL A 220 -5.62 3.66 -4.71
C VAL A 220 -4.22 3.66 -4.09
N LEU A 221 -3.40 2.69 -4.52
CA LEU A 221 -1.95 2.66 -4.31
C LEU A 221 -1.27 2.95 -5.66
N VAL A 222 -0.58 4.08 -5.74
CA VAL A 222 -0.02 4.63 -6.99
C VAL A 222 1.51 4.47 -6.98
N GLY A 223 2.04 3.85 -8.03
CA GLY A 223 3.49 3.74 -8.26
C GLY A 223 3.99 4.85 -9.20
N GLY A 224 4.26 4.53 -10.48
CA GLY A 224 4.93 5.41 -11.44
C GLY A 224 4.34 6.83 -11.56
N ALA A 225 3.03 6.97 -11.60
CA ALA A 225 2.39 8.29 -11.69
C ALA A 225 2.60 9.16 -10.44
N SER A 226 2.94 8.57 -9.29
CA SER A 226 3.23 9.32 -8.06
C SER A 226 4.60 10.01 -8.07
N MET A 227 5.46 9.70 -9.03
CA MET A 227 6.78 10.35 -9.20
C MET A 227 6.68 11.80 -9.73
N ASP A 228 5.51 12.20 -10.18
CA ASP A 228 5.20 13.56 -10.63
C ASP A 228 4.10 14.12 -9.72
N ALA A 229 4.42 15.18 -8.97
CA ALA A 229 3.49 15.80 -8.01
C ALA A 229 2.21 16.34 -8.64
N LYS A 230 2.28 16.79 -9.91
CA LYS A 230 1.11 17.30 -10.66
C LYS A 230 0.19 16.17 -11.10
N LYS A 231 0.75 15.03 -11.51
CA LYS A 231 -0.03 13.82 -11.81
C LYS A 231 -0.68 13.26 -10.54
N LEU A 232 0.08 13.19 -9.44
CA LEU A 232 -0.45 12.78 -8.15
C LEU A 232 -1.59 13.69 -7.68
N LYS A 233 -1.47 15.02 -7.87
CA LYS A 233 -2.54 15.99 -7.59
C LYS A 233 -3.81 15.65 -8.36
N LYS A 234 -3.73 15.42 -9.67
CA LYS A 234 -4.90 15.05 -10.50
C LYS A 234 -5.57 13.77 -10.01
N ILE A 235 -4.76 12.75 -9.69
CA ILE A 235 -5.28 11.49 -9.12
C ILE A 235 -5.99 11.76 -7.80
N LYS A 236 -5.37 12.52 -6.90
CA LYS A 236 -5.94 12.91 -5.61
C LYS A 236 -7.28 13.64 -5.77
N GLU A 237 -7.36 14.63 -6.66
CA GLU A 237 -8.57 15.41 -6.91
C GLU A 237 -9.74 14.52 -7.37
N VAL A 238 -9.48 13.50 -8.19
CA VAL A 238 -10.52 12.56 -8.63
C VAL A 238 -10.92 11.59 -7.52
N VAL A 239 -9.97 11.11 -6.72
CA VAL A 239 -10.25 10.09 -5.70
C VAL A 239 -10.93 10.69 -4.47
N LEU A 240 -10.54 11.89 -4.05
CA LEU A 240 -10.98 12.53 -2.81
C LEU A 240 -12.09 13.60 -3.02
N SER A 241 -12.61 13.72 -4.27
CA SER A 241 -13.75 14.59 -4.62
C SER A 241 -15.07 14.09 -4.05
#